data_33d1c7ed7dd0d08b785238c727851ec6
#
_entry.id   33d1c7ed7dd0d08b785238c727851ec6
#
_cell.length_a   1.000
_cell.length_b   1.000
_cell.length_c   1.000
_cell.angle_alpha   90.00
_cell.angle_beta   90.00
_cell.angle_gamma   90.00
#
_symmetry.space_group_name_H-M   'P 1'
#
loop_
_entity.id
_entity.type
_entity.pdbx_description
1 polymer ?
#
loop_
_entity_poly.entity_id
_entity_poly.type
_entity_poly.pdbx_seq_one_letter_code
_entity_poly.pdbx_strand_id
1 'polypeptide(L)'
;MRAVICHEFGSIKDLVVEDIASPPTAVDEVRIGVRASGVSFATGLIVAGKYQRKPPRPFAPGAEVAGEVLEVGANVTSFQPGDRVFASVDWGGWAQEALAKDFLTHRIPDGIDFAQATLLPLSYPTSYAALIWKAQINEGDWILVHGSTGAVGLAAVEIAKAKGANVIATASTEKKRTLVSTHGADAAIPYEGFRNAVKDITDGHGADIVFDPIGGDVFMESLRATAREGRLITIGYASGTIPQPPVNFLLVKNMSILGLNYGTYVGWSPGDDGRAYVSENRALHADVRTMIEADKLKPIADIRFPLEEFQAAYAAVQSRQSVGKVVIEP
;
A
#
# COMPACT_ATOMS: atom_id res chain seq x y z
N MET A 1 13.64 -21.82 11.28
CA MET A 1 12.84 -20.60 11.53
C MET A 1 11.36 -20.91 11.47
N ARG A 2 10.53 -20.21 12.23
CA ARG A 2 9.08 -20.37 12.18
C ARG A 2 8.50 -19.54 11.04
N ALA A 3 7.50 -20.09 10.34
CA ALA A 3 6.83 -19.45 9.23
C ALA A 3 5.36 -19.91 9.11
N VAL A 4 4.49 -19.03 8.61
CA VAL A 4 3.15 -19.40 8.16
C VAL A 4 3.27 -19.99 6.76
N ILE A 5 2.78 -21.20 6.54
CA ILE A 5 2.95 -21.93 5.28
C ILE A 5 1.61 -22.17 4.58
N CYS A 6 1.60 -21.88 3.28
CA CYS A 6 0.53 -22.21 2.34
C CYS A 6 0.96 -23.40 1.50
N HIS A 7 0.47 -24.59 1.84
CA HIS A 7 0.75 -25.82 1.07
C HIS A 7 -0.09 -25.90 -0.21
N GLU A 8 -1.35 -25.47 -0.13
CA GLU A 8 -2.29 -25.45 -1.24
C GLU A 8 -3.03 -24.12 -1.30
N PHE A 9 -3.37 -23.66 -2.51
CA PHE A 9 -4.20 -22.47 -2.65
C PHE A 9 -5.60 -22.72 -2.04
N GLY A 10 -6.03 -21.78 -1.19
CA GLY A 10 -7.28 -21.94 -0.44
C GLY A 10 -7.60 -20.72 0.40
N SER A 11 -7.94 -20.95 1.65
CA SER A 11 -8.27 -19.91 2.62
C SER A 11 -7.09 -19.62 3.53
N ILE A 12 -7.01 -18.39 4.07
CA ILE A 12 -6.09 -18.06 5.17
C ILE A 12 -6.26 -19.01 6.37
N LYS A 13 -7.45 -19.58 6.55
CA LYS A 13 -7.72 -20.53 7.65
C LYS A 13 -7.03 -21.88 7.48
N ASP A 14 -6.62 -22.22 6.27
CA ASP A 14 -5.99 -23.49 5.93
C ASP A 14 -4.46 -23.44 6.09
N LEU A 15 -3.91 -22.24 6.35
CA LEU A 15 -2.48 -22.05 6.57
C LEU A 15 -2.08 -22.56 7.96
N VAL A 16 -0.82 -23.00 8.08
CA VAL A 16 -0.26 -23.54 9.31
C VAL A 16 1.06 -22.84 9.66
N VAL A 17 1.39 -22.79 10.96
CA VAL A 17 2.72 -22.34 11.42
C VAL A 17 3.62 -23.57 11.54
N GLU A 18 4.76 -23.54 10.88
CA GLU A 18 5.73 -24.64 10.84
C GLU A 18 7.15 -24.16 11.10
N ASP A 19 7.99 -25.09 11.56
CA ASP A 19 9.43 -24.90 11.60
C ASP A 19 10.03 -25.37 10.27
N ILE A 20 10.67 -24.45 9.56
CA ILE A 20 11.32 -24.72 8.28
C ILE A 20 12.80 -24.32 8.31
N ALA A 21 13.59 -24.84 7.39
CA ALA A 21 14.97 -24.40 7.23
C ALA A 21 15.01 -22.93 6.76
N SER A 22 15.99 -22.15 7.23
CA SER A 22 16.27 -20.83 6.68
C SER A 22 16.65 -20.93 5.21
N PRO A 23 16.09 -20.11 4.31
CA PRO A 23 16.42 -20.15 2.90
C PRO A 23 17.87 -19.69 2.67
N PRO A 24 18.62 -20.27 1.71
CA PRO A 24 19.94 -19.81 1.37
C PRO A 24 19.91 -18.43 0.73
N THR A 25 20.84 -17.55 1.11
CA THR A 25 20.99 -16.19 0.56
C THR A 25 21.68 -16.26 -0.80
N ALA A 26 21.01 -15.78 -1.86
CA ALA A 26 21.62 -15.67 -3.18
C ALA A 26 22.61 -14.49 -3.23
N VAL A 27 23.44 -14.45 -4.30
CA VAL A 27 24.55 -13.49 -4.40
C VAL A 27 24.12 -12.02 -4.43
N ASP A 28 22.89 -11.72 -4.84
CA ASP A 28 22.28 -10.39 -4.95
C ASP A 28 21.11 -10.18 -3.97
N GLU A 29 21.05 -10.95 -2.89
CA GLU A 29 19.99 -10.90 -1.89
C GLU A 29 20.49 -10.48 -0.51
N VAL A 30 19.56 -9.96 0.26
CA VAL A 30 19.68 -9.59 1.67
C VAL A 30 18.76 -10.51 2.47
N ARG A 31 19.29 -11.25 3.45
CA ARG A 31 18.50 -12.02 4.40
C ARG A 31 18.17 -11.13 5.59
N ILE A 32 16.89 -10.95 5.83
CA ILE A 32 16.34 -10.06 6.84
C ILE A 32 15.74 -10.90 7.96
N GLY A 33 16.17 -10.68 9.19
CA GLY A 33 15.46 -11.11 10.39
C GLY A 33 14.22 -10.23 10.56
N VAL A 34 13.05 -10.79 10.28
CA VAL A 34 11.80 -10.05 10.22
C VAL A 34 11.37 -9.68 11.64
N ARG A 35 11.19 -8.39 11.88
CA ARG A 35 10.65 -7.83 13.13
C ARG A 35 9.19 -7.43 12.97
N ALA A 36 8.77 -7.16 11.73
CA ALA A 36 7.39 -6.83 11.40
C ALA A 36 7.12 -7.15 9.92
N SER A 37 5.94 -7.67 9.62
CA SER A 37 5.45 -7.92 8.27
C SER A 37 4.05 -7.38 8.08
N GLY A 38 3.83 -6.65 6.99
CA GLY A 38 2.53 -6.07 6.67
C GLY A 38 1.50 -7.10 6.24
N VAL A 39 0.26 -6.92 6.70
CA VAL A 39 -0.90 -7.69 6.25
C VAL A 39 -1.72 -6.84 5.29
N SER A 40 -1.98 -7.36 4.09
CA SER A 40 -2.74 -6.66 3.06
C SER A 40 -3.95 -7.46 2.57
N PHE A 41 -4.92 -6.78 1.98
CA PHE A 41 -6.06 -7.44 1.32
C PHE A 41 -5.59 -8.39 0.20
N ALA A 42 -4.55 -7.99 -0.54
CA ALA A 42 -3.99 -8.79 -1.64
C ALA A 42 -3.42 -10.14 -1.16
N THR A 43 -2.94 -10.24 0.09
CA THR A 43 -2.43 -11.49 0.66
C THR A 43 -3.46 -12.62 0.57
N GLY A 44 -4.74 -12.33 0.89
CA GLY A 44 -5.79 -13.34 0.77
C GLY A 44 -6.10 -13.74 -0.67
N LEU A 45 -5.95 -12.83 -1.63
CA LEU A 45 -6.09 -13.16 -3.06
C LEU A 45 -4.94 -14.05 -3.54
N ILE A 46 -3.71 -13.81 -3.05
CA ILE A 46 -2.54 -14.62 -3.36
C ILE A 46 -2.72 -16.03 -2.80
N VAL A 47 -3.08 -16.16 -1.53
CA VAL A 47 -3.35 -17.45 -0.86
C VAL A 47 -4.48 -18.21 -1.55
N ALA A 48 -5.51 -17.51 -2.03
CA ALA A 48 -6.61 -18.12 -2.78
C ALA A 48 -6.25 -18.48 -4.24
N GLY A 49 -5.04 -18.18 -4.71
CA GLY A 49 -4.63 -18.36 -6.11
C GLY A 49 -5.40 -17.49 -7.10
N LYS A 50 -6.02 -16.39 -6.63
CA LYS A 50 -6.84 -15.46 -7.42
C LYS A 50 -6.11 -14.15 -7.78
N TYR A 51 -4.86 -14.02 -7.37
CA TYR A 51 -4.03 -12.88 -7.74
C TYR A 51 -3.31 -13.17 -9.07
N GLN A 52 -2.95 -12.12 -9.82
CA GLN A 52 -2.25 -12.27 -11.11
C GLN A 52 -0.88 -12.95 -10.97
N ARG A 53 -0.26 -12.88 -9.80
CA ARG A 53 0.98 -13.57 -9.45
C ARG A 53 0.69 -14.73 -8.52
N LYS A 54 1.15 -15.92 -8.89
CA LYS A 54 0.96 -17.15 -8.12
C LYS A 54 2.33 -17.67 -7.65
N PRO A 55 2.60 -17.67 -6.33
CA PRO A 55 3.81 -18.29 -5.78
C PRO A 55 3.89 -19.78 -6.09
N PRO A 56 5.11 -20.34 -6.25
CA PRO A 56 5.27 -21.79 -6.19
C PRO A 56 4.93 -22.27 -4.78
N ARG A 57 4.28 -23.45 -4.69
CA ARG A 57 3.88 -24.05 -3.40
C ARG A 57 4.88 -25.12 -2.96
N PRO A 58 5.15 -25.29 -1.66
CA PRO A 58 4.64 -24.46 -0.56
C PRO A 58 5.33 -23.08 -0.50
N PHE A 59 4.66 -22.06 0.09
CA PHE A 59 5.24 -20.74 0.30
C PHE A 59 4.73 -20.09 1.60
N ALA A 60 5.51 -19.17 2.16
CA ALA A 60 5.03 -18.29 3.22
C ALA A 60 4.44 -17.01 2.59
N PRO A 61 3.24 -16.53 2.99
CA PRO A 61 2.69 -15.26 2.54
C PRO A 61 3.49 -14.06 3.05
N GLY A 62 3.03 -12.85 2.70
CA GLY A 62 3.63 -11.58 3.15
C GLY A 62 4.63 -11.02 2.15
N ALA A 63 4.42 -9.77 1.74
CA ALA A 63 5.22 -9.11 0.70
C ALA A 63 5.87 -7.80 1.17
N GLU A 64 5.64 -7.41 2.42
CA GLU A 64 6.12 -6.17 3.03
C GLU A 64 6.80 -6.52 4.36
N VAL A 65 8.11 -6.37 4.42
CA VAL A 65 8.88 -6.73 5.62
C VAL A 65 9.71 -5.55 6.13
N ALA A 66 9.90 -5.52 7.44
CA ALA A 66 10.86 -4.64 8.11
C ALA A 66 11.60 -5.44 9.18
N GLY A 67 12.89 -5.21 9.33
CA GLY A 67 13.72 -5.98 10.24
C GLY A 67 15.18 -5.58 10.21
N GLU A 68 16.02 -6.50 10.63
CA GLU A 68 17.47 -6.34 10.68
C GLU A 68 18.15 -7.28 9.69
N VAL A 69 19.15 -6.78 8.99
CA VAL A 69 19.97 -7.61 8.09
C VAL A 69 20.70 -8.67 8.90
N LEU A 70 20.53 -9.94 8.54
CA LEU A 70 21.26 -11.07 9.12
C LEU A 70 22.47 -11.45 8.28
N GLU A 71 22.31 -11.43 6.95
CA GLU A 71 23.32 -11.84 5.99
C GLU A 71 23.11 -11.10 4.67
N VAL A 72 24.19 -10.90 3.92
CA VAL A 72 24.15 -10.32 2.57
C VAL A 72 24.85 -11.23 1.59
N GLY A 73 24.31 -11.31 0.37
CA GLY A 73 24.95 -12.03 -0.74
C GLY A 73 26.25 -11.36 -1.19
N ALA A 74 27.11 -12.12 -1.86
CA ALA A 74 28.47 -11.69 -2.21
C ALA A 74 28.54 -10.42 -3.09
N ASN A 75 27.48 -10.10 -3.85
CA ASN A 75 27.43 -8.91 -4.70
C ASN A 75 26.79 -7.70 -3.99
N VAL A 76 26.25 -7.87 -2.78
CA VAL A 76 25.57 -6.77 -2.04
C VAL A 76 26.62 -5.96 -1.29
N THR A 77 26.75 -4.70 -1.62
CA THR A 77 27.72 -3.77 -0.99
C THR A 77 27.03 -2.65 -0.20
N SER A 78 25.71 -2.52 -0.32
CA SER A 78 24.93 -1.40 0.25
C SER A 78 24.49 -1.64 1.69
N PHE A 79 24.56 -2.88 2.17
CA PHE A 79 24.08 -3.30 3.49
C PHE A 79 25.08 -4.18 4.20
N GLN A 80 24.95 -4.24 5.53
CA GLN A 80 25.73 -5.12 6.41
C GLN A 80 24.84 -5.70 7.52
N PRO A 81 25.21 -6.82 8.15
CA PRO A 81 24.50 -7.37 9.30
C PRO A 81 24.29 -6.31 10.40
N GLY A 82 23.06 -6.26 10.95
CA GLY A 82 22.63 -5.28 11.94
C GLY A 82 21.98 -4.01 11.36
N ASP A 83 22.05 -3.76 10.05
CA ASP A 83 21.34 -2.64 9.45
C ASP A 83 19.83 -2.81 9.60
N ARG A 84 19.13 -1.73 10.00
CA ARG A 84 17.66 -1.68 10.06
C ARG A 84 17.11 -1.39 8.67
N VAL A 85 16.32 -2.31 8.13
CA VAL A 85 15.85 -2.24 6.74
C VAL A 85 14.37 -2.58 6.61
N PHE A 86 13.77 -2.06 5.54
CA PHE A 86 12.48 -2.53 5.02
C PHE A 86 12.66 -2.98 3.57
N ALA A 87 11.81 -3.90 3.13
CA ALA A 87 11.86 -4.40 1.77
C ALA A 87 10.49 -4.82 1.24
N SER A 88 10.32 -4.69 -0.08
CA SER A 88 9.32 -5.43 -0.82
C SER A 88 9.90 -6.80 -1.18
N VAL A 89 9.19 -7.85 -0.82
CA VAL A 89 9.55 -9.23 -1.17
C VAL A 89 8.46 -9.87 -2.02
N ASP A 90 8.81 -10.92 -2.71
CA ASP A 90 7.84 -11.65 -3.53
C ASP A 90 6.79 -12.36 -2.68
N TRP A 91 7.26 -13.02 -1.65
CA TRP A 91 6.59 -13.75 -0.58
C TRP A 91 7.62 -14.02 0.53
N GLY A 92 7.20 -14.66 1.62
CA GLY A 92 8.11 -15.02 2.71
C GLY A 92 8.04 -14.10 3.93
N GLY A 93 7.24 -13.02 3.89
CA GLY A 93 7.22 -12.05 4.99
C GLY A 93 6.55 -12.55 6.27
N TRP A 94 5.64 -13.53 6.21
CA TRP A 94 5.03 -14.11 7.42
C TRP A 94 5.91 -15.24 7.98
N ALA A 95 7.16 -14.91 8.24
CA ALA A 95 8.18 -15.79 8.77
C ALA A 95 9.22 -15.00 9.57
N GLN A 96 10.01 -15.67 10.38
CA GLN A 96 11.09 -15.05 11.16
C GLN A 96 12.23 -14.51 10.29
N GLU A 97 12.40 -15.06 9.07
CA GLU A 97 13.40 -14.58 8.12
C GLU A 97 12.80 -14.47 6.73
N ALA A 98 13.22 -13.47 5.96
CA ALA A 98 12.82 -13.26 4.58
C ALA A 98 14.05 -12.93 3.71
N LEU A 99 13.97 -13.29 2.42
CA LEU A 99 14.95 -12.88 1.41
C LEU A 99 14.39 -11.72 0.60
N ALA A 100 15.19 -10.68 0.44
CA ALA A 100 14.86 -9.52 -0.36
C ALA A 100 15.97 -9.27 -1.40
N LYS A 101 15.59 -8.80 -2.58
CA LYS A 101 16.57 -8.29 -3.54
C LYS A 101 17.22 -7.03 -2.98
N ASP A 102 18.53 -6.84 -3.20
CA ASP A 102 19.27 -5.67 -2.71
C ASP A 102 18.65 -4.35 -3.17
N PHE A 103 18.21 -4.26 -4.43
CA PHE A 103 17.62 -3.06 -5.01
C PHE A 103 16.17 -2.77 -4.57
N LEU A 104 15.49 -3.71 -3.91
CA LEU A 104 14.18 -3.55 -3.27
C LEU A 104 14.28 -3.41 -1.74
N THR A 105 15.50 -3.35 -1.22
CA THR A 105 15.81 -3.18 0.20
C THR A 105 16.24 -1.73 0.47
N HIS A 106 15.73 -1.15 1.54
CA HIS A 106 16.00 0.24 1.90
C HIS A 106 16.23 0.38 3.41
N ARG A 107 17.06 1.35 3.84
CA ARG A 107 17.26 1.66 5.25
C ARG A 107 16.02 2.33 5.84
N ILE A 108 15.62 1.92 7.03
CA ILE A 108 14.50 2.55 7.76
C ILE A 108 14.92 3.97 8.16
N PRO A 109 14.09 5.00 7.92
CA PRO A 109 14.32 6.34 8.41
C PRO A 109 14.40 6.39 9.95
N ASP A 110 15.17 7.33 10.49
CA ASP A 110 15.23 7.54 11.93
C ASP A 110 13.84 7.93 12.48
N GLY A 111 13.55 7.49 13.70
CA GLY A 111 12.25 7.75 14.35
C GLY A 111 11.10 6.82 13.92
N ILE A 112 11.29 5.96 12.90
CA ILE A 112 10.30 4.98 12.44
C ILE A 112 10.60 3.62 13.08
N ASP A 113 9.59 2.99 13.69
CA ASP A 113 9.69 1.62 14.20
C ASP A 113 9.51 0.57 13.08
N PHE A 114 9.75 -0.72 13.40
CA PHE A 114 9.64 -1.79 12.39
C PHE A 114 8.21 -1.97 11.87
N ALA A 115 7.20 -1.80 12.73
CA ALA A 115 5.81 -1.94 12.30
C ALA A 115 5.42 -0.81 11.34
N GLN A 116 5.75 0.43 11.67
CA GLN A 116 5.55 1.60 10.80
C GLN A 116 6.30 1.45 9.47
N ALA A 117 7.52 0.91 9.52
CA ALA A 117 8.35 0.70 8.33
C ALA A 117 7.71 -0.28 7.32
N THR A 118 6.77 -1.14 7.73
CA THR A 118 6.04 -2.03 6.80
C THR A 118 5.12 -1.29 5.81
N LEU A 119 4.84 -0.01 6.02
CA LEU A 119 4.11 0.81 5.04
C LEU A 119 5.00 1.30 3.90
N LEU A 120 6.32 1.34 4.11
CA LEU A 120 7.27 1.93 3.17
C LEU A 120 7.54 1.07 1.93
N PRO A 121 7.46 -0.27 1.95
CA PRO A 121 7.65 -1.07 0.74
C PRO A 121 6.57 -0.87 -0.33
N LEU A 122 5.30 -0.77 0.06
CA LEU A 122 4.18 -0.76 -0.89
C LEU A 122 3.15 0.34 -0.65
N SER A 123 2.78 0.65 0.61
CA SER A 123 1.64 1.55 0.86
C SER A 123 1.94 2.99 0.43
N TYR A 124 3.01 3.59 0.94
CA TYR A 124 3.45 4.92 0.50
C TYR A 124 3.86 4.97 -0.96
N PRO A 125 4.64 3.99 -1.47
CA PRO A 125 4.99 3.96 -2.89
C PRO A 125 3.80 3.86 -3.83
N THR A 126 2.78 3.07 -3.51
CA THR A 126 1.55 3.00 -4.30
C THR A 126 0.86 4.36 -4.38
N SER A 127 0.71 5.04 -3.25
CA SER A 127 0.05 6.35 -3.21
C SER A 127 0.89 7.42 -3.88
N TYR A 128 2.21 7.39 -3.71
CA TYR A 128 3.13 8.29 -4.39
C TYR A 128 3.07 8.10 -5.92
N ALA A 129 3.20 6.87 -6.40
CA ALA A 129 3.13 6.57 -7.83
C ALA A 129 1.78 6.96 -8.44
N ALA A 130 0.67 6.76 -7.69
CA ALA A 130 -0.65 7.17 -8.11
C ALA A 130 -0.75 8.69 -8.30
N LEU A 131 -0.35 9.43 -7.28
CA LEU A 131 -0.54 10.89 -7.26
C LEU A 131 0.52 11.61 -8.10
N ILE A 132 1.80 11.22 -7.99
CA ILE A 132 2.91 11.93 -8.63
C ILE A 132 3.14 11.43 -10.07
N TRP A 133 3.30 10.10 -10.26
CA TRP A 133 3.66 9.59 -11.59
C TRP A 133 2.46 9.50 -12.54
N LYS A 134 1.29 9.08 -12.03
CA LYS A 134 0.11 8.86 -12.88
C LYS A 134 -0.79 10.07 -12.97
N ALA A 135 -1.20 10.64 -11.84
CA ALA A 135 -2.11 11.77 -11.83
C ALA A 135 -1.42 13.12 -12.02
N GLN A 136 -0.09 13.20 -11.80
CA GLN A 136 0.66 14.46 -11.92
C GLN A 136 0.00 15.58 -11.12
N ILE A 137 -0.13 15.33 -9.81
CA ILE A 137 -0.74 16.26 -8.86
C ILE A 137 -0.03 17.61 -8.89
N ASN A 138 -0.80 18.69 -8.82
CA ASN A 138 -0.30 20.07 -8.69
C ASN A 138 -0.71 20.68 -7.36
N GLU A 139 0.03 21.69 -6.93
CA GLU A 139 -0.37 22.54 -5.81
C GLU A 139 -1.75 23.18 -6.09
N GLY A 140 -2.65 23.11 -5.11
CA GLY A 140 -4.00 23.64 -5.23
C GLY A 140 -5.03 22.69 -5.83
N ASP A 141 -4.63 21.55 -6.46
CA ASP A 141 -5.58 20.53 -6.93
C ASP A 141 -6.50 20.04 -5.80
N TRP A 142 -7.78 19.81 -6.08
CA TRP A 142 -8.72 19.13 -5.17
C TRP A 142 -8.60 17.61 -5.35
N ILE A 143 -8.18 16.92 -4.29
CA ILE A 143 -8.04 15.47 -4.29
C ILE A 143 -9.10 14.82 -3.44
N LEU A 144 -9.93 13.96 -4.03
CA LEU A 144 -10.86 13.10 -3.32
C LEU A 144 -10.20 11.75 -3.04
N VAL A 145 -10.00 11.41 -1.76
CA VAL A 145 -9.40 10.14 -1.35
C VAL A 145 -10.46 9.24 -0.73
N HIS A 146 -10.73 8.10 -1.38
CA HIS A 146 -11.54 7.03 -0.81
C HIS A 146 -10.68 6.04 -0.01
N GLY A 147 -11.31 5.32 0.94
CA GLY A 147 -10.57 4.39 1.81
C GLY A 147 -9.48 5.08 2.64
N SER A 148 -9.68 6.34 2.97
CA SER A 148 -8.68 7.27 3.50
C SER A 148 -8.06 6.87 4.84
N THR A 149 -8.65 5.94 5.57
CA THR A 149 -8.10 5.42 6.84
C THR A 149 -7.31 4.12 6.69
N GLY A 150 -7.33 3.49 5.51
CA GLY A 150 -6.50 2.32 5.23
C GLY A 150 -5.06 2.74 4.87
N ALA A 151 -4.12 1.79 4.86
CA ALA A 151 -2.70 2.07 4.66
C ALA A 151 -2.38 2.91 3.41
N VAL A 152 -2.95 2.56 2.24
CA VAL A 152 -2.71 3.34 1.00
C VAL A 152 -3.51 4.65 0.98
N GLY A 153 -4.74 4.67 1.50
CA GLY A 153 -5.57 5.88 1.50
C GLY A 153 -5.01 6.96 2.42
N LEU A 154 -4.54 6.57 3.63
CA LEU A 154 -3.94 7.52 4.56
C LEU A 154 -2.63 8.09 4.00
N ALA A 155 -1.79 7.23 3.41
CA ALA A 155 -0.59 7.68 2.71
C ALA A 155 -0.93 8.66 1.56
N ALA A 156 -2.04 8.44 0.84
CA ALA A 156 -2.48 9.37 -0.22
C ALA A 156 -2.90 10.73 0.34
N VAL A 157 -3.63 10.76 1.47
CA VAL A 157 -3.99 12.01 2.17
C VAL A 157 -2.75 12.80 2.53
N GLU A 158 -1.80 12.15 3.21
CA GLU A 158 -0.57 12.81 3.68
C GLU A 158 0.31 13.29 2.52
N ILE A 159 0.54 12.46 1.49
CA ILE A 159 1.34 12.83 0.31
C ILE A 159 0.67 14.00 -0.43
N ALA A 160 -0.63 13.95 -0.68
CA ALA A 160 -1.35 15.02 -1.35
C ALA A 160 -1.20 16.33 -0.57
N LYS A 161 -1.38 16.29 0.75
CA LYS A 161 -1.20 17.47 1.61
C LYS A 161 0.23 17.97 1.61
N ALA A 162 1.22 17.07 1.68
CA ALA A 162 2.64 17.42 1.62
C ALA A 162 3.04 18.11 0.30
N LYS A 163 2.31 17.85 -0.79
CA LYS A 163 2.49 18.46 -2.12
C LYS A 163 1.62 19.70 -2.35
N GLY A 164 0.94 20.22 -1.32
CA GLY A 164 0.18 21.47 -1.39
C GLY A 164 -1.22 21.36 -1.98
N ALA A 165 -1.76 20.16 -2.13
CA ALA A 165 -3.13 19.96 -2.60
C ALA A 165 -4.18 20.20 -1.48
N ASN A 166 -5.41 20.40 -1.90
CA ASN A 166 -6.60 20.41 -1.04
C ASN A 166 -7.17 18.99 -0.99
N VAL A 167 -7.37 18.44 0.21
CA VAL A 167 -7.73 17.03 0.37
C VAL A 167 -9.10 16.85 0.97
N ILE A 168 -9.99 16.19 0.23
CA ILE A 168 -11.29 15.69 0.71
C ILE A 168 -11.16 14.18 0.93
N ALA A 169 -11.38 13.72 2.16
CA ALA A 169 -11.25 12.32 2.54
C ALA A 169 -12.63 11.72 2.88
N THR A 170 -12.94 10.52 2.34
CA THR A 170 -14.14 9.80 2.75
C THR A 170 -13.82 8.77 3.83
N ALA A 171 -14.59 8.77 4.93
CA ALA A 171 -14.47 7.78 5.98
C ALA A 171 -15.83 7.41 6.61
N SER A 172 -15.98 6.15 7.04
CA SER A 172 -17.26 5.57 7.43
C SER A 172 -17.80 6.05 8.78
N THR A 173 -16.92 6.43 9.72
CA THR A 173 -17.32 6.83 11.07
C THR A 173 -16.75 8.21 11.41
N GLU A 174 -17.37 8.91 12.36
CA GLU A 174 -16.87 10.20 12.84
C GLU A 174 -15.44 10.09 13.40
N LYS A 175 -15.15 9.06 14.20
CA LYS A 175 -13.79 8.80 14.70
C LYS A 175 -12.77 8.69 13.57
N LYS A 176 -13.11 8.01 12.48
CA LYS A 176 -12.25 7.88 11.31
C LYS A 176 -12.11 9.20 10.54
N ARG A 177 -13.18 10.00 10.47
CA ARG A 177 -13.14 11.34 9.86
C ARG A 177 -12.25 12.28 10.66
N THR A 178 -12.37 12.30 11.98
CA THR A 178 -11.49 13.09 12.85
C THR A 178 -10.03 12.71 12.65
N LEU A 179 -9.74 11.41 12.58
CA LEU A 179 -8.37 10.92 12.36
C LEU A 179 -7.79 11.45 11.03
N VAL A 180 -8.49 11.30 9.91
CA VAL A 180 -7.93 11.75 8.62
C VAL A 180 -7.75 13.28 8.56
N SER A 181 -8.58 14.05 9.28
CA SER A 181 -8.35 15.48 9.45
C SER A 181 -7.04 15.79 10.20
N THR A 182 -6.69 15.01 11.23
CA THR A 182 -5.39 15.17 11.91
C THR A 182 -4.19 14.77 11.05
N HIS A 183 -4.42 14.01 9.97
CA HIS A 183 -3.42 13.62 8.98
C HIS A 183 -3.41 14.50 7.72
N GLY A 184 -4.13 15.64 7.75
CA GLY A 184 -4.03 16.68 6.73
C GLY A 184 -5.19 16.75 5.74
N ALA A 185 -6.29 16.00 5.94
CA ALA A 185 -7.49 16.22 5.14
C ALA A 185 -8.13 17.56 5.52
N ASP A 186 -8.37 18.43 4.51
CA ASP A 186 -9.03 19.73 4.68
C ASP A 186 -10.53 19.54 4.94
N ALA A 187 -11.12 18.47 4.38
CA ALA A 187 -12.47 18.05 4.67
C ALA A 187 -12.56 16.51 4.79
N ALA A 188 -13.29 16.05 5.81
CA ALA A 188 -13.56 14.62 6.02
C ALA A 188 -15.07 14.38 5.99
N ILE A 189 -15.54 13.60 5.01
CA ILE A 189 -16.97 13.42 4.70
C ILE A 189 -17.38 11.94 4.78
N PRO A 190 -18.66 11.63 5.00
CA PRO A 190 -19.18 10.27 4.90
C PRO A 190 -19.22 9.79 3.44
N TYR A 191 -19.33 8.47 3.23
CA TYR A 191 -19.55 7.92 1.89
C TYR A 191 -20.94 8.26 1.34
N GLU A 192 -21.95 8.33 2.21
CA GLU A 192 -23.29 8.72 1.80
C GLU A 192 -23.33 10.18 1.35
N GLY A 193 -23.80 10.43 0.15
CA GLY A 193 -23.93 11.80 -0.40
C GLY A 193 -22.59 12.48 -0.75
N PHE A 194 -21.45 11.78 -0.72
CA PHE A 194 -20.13 12.39 -0.93
C PHE A 194 -20.03 13.18 -2.23
N ARG A 195 -20.71 12.74 -3.29
CA ARG A 195 -20.73 13.45 -4.58
C ARG A 195 -21.20 14.89 -4.45
N ASN A 196 -22.29 15.12 -3.71
CA ASN A 196 -22.82 16.47 -3.50
C ASN A 196 -21.91 17.25 -2.55
N ALA A 197 -21.46 16.62 -1.46
CA ALA A 197 -20.52 17.24 -0.52
C ALA A 197 -19.22 17.71 -1.22
N VAL A 198 -18.65 16.90 -2.14
CA VAL A 198 -17.49 17.32 -2.93
C VAL A 198 -17.80 18.57 -3.75
N LYS A 199 -18.96 18.64 -4.41
CA LYS A 199 -19.35 19.81 -5.19
C LYS A 199 -19.56 21.03 -4.33
N ASP A 200 -20.18 20.87 -3.17
CA ASP A 200 -20.43 21.99 -2.24
C ASP A 200 -19.11 22.55 -1.70
N ILE A 201 -18.13 21.65 -1.34
CA ILE A 201 -16.81 22.05 -0.85
C ILE A 201 -15.98 22.75 -1.94
N THR A 202 -16.17 22.37 -3.20
CA THR A 202 -15.36 22.88 -4.34
C THR A 202 -16.11 23.93 -5.17
N ASP A 203 -17.17 24.54 -4.64
CA ASP A 203 -18.01 25.54 -5.33
C ASP A 203 -18.48 25.08 -6.73
N GLY A 204 -18.83 23.78 -6.84
CA GLY A 204 -19.35 23.16 -8.06
C GLY A 204 -18.26 22.64 -9.02
N HIS A 205 -16.97 22.91 -8.76
CA HIS A 205 -15.86 22.46 -9.60
C HIS A 205 -15.76 20.94 -9.65
N GLY A 206 -15.76 20.27 -8.50
CA GLY A 206 -15.50 18.83 -8.34
C GLY A 206 -14.06 18.54 -7.95
N ALA A 207 -13.69 17.25 -7.88
CA ALA A 207 -12.32 16.83 -7.58
C ALA A 207 -11.46 16.74 -8.86
N ASP A 208 -10.29 17.37 -8.87
CA ASP A 208 -9.33 17.28 -9.97
C ASP A 208 -8.73 15.87 -10.06
N ILE A 209 -8.54 15.25 -8.90
CA ILE A 209 -8.06 13.87 -8.82
C ILE A 209 -8.95 13.08 -7.86
N VAL A 210 -9.32 11.85 -8.25
CA VAL A 210 -9.96 10.88 -7.35
C VAL A 210 -9.02 9.69 -7.19
N PHE A 211 -8.67 9.36 -5.93
CA PHE A 211 -7.90 8.19 -5.55
C PHE A 211 -8.87 7.10 -5.05
N ASP A 212 -9.05 6.04 -5.82
CA ASP A 212 -10.06 5.01 -5.52
C ASP A 212 -9.48 3.60 -5.37
N PRO A 213 -9.33 3.10 -4.13
CA PRO A 213 -9.02 1.71 -3.81
C PRO A 213 -10.28 0.84 -3.60
N ILE A 214 -11.49 1.39 -3.74
CA ILE A 214 -12.76 0.76 -3.34
C ILE A 214 -13.44 0.08 -4.52
N GLY A 215 -13.61 0.79 -5.64
CA GLY A 215 -14.35 0.31 -6.80
C GLY A 215 -15.88 0.31 -6.59
N GLY A 216 -16.59 -0.51 -7.37
CA GLY A 216 -18.04 -0.67 -7.28
C GLY A 216 -18.81 0.64 -7.41
N ASP A 217 -19.84 0.86 -6.58
CA ASP A 217 -20.70 2.04 -6.62
C ASP A 217 -19.98 3.34 -6.24
N VAL A 218 -18.97 3.25 -5.36
CA VAL A 218 -18.12 4.39 -5.00
C VAL A 218 -17.42 4.93 -6.24
N PHE A 219 -16.83 4.06 -7.06
CA PHE A 219 -16.22 4.46 -8.33
C PHE A 219 -17.22 5.12 -9.27
N MET A 220 -18.43 4.53 -9.38
CA MET A 220 -19.46 5.03 -10.30
C MET A 220 -19.96 6.44 -9.91
N GLU A 221 -20.14 6.73 -8.62
CA GLU A 221 -20.47 8.06 -8.14
C GLU A 221 -19.28 9.03 -8.25
N SER A 222 -18.04 8.53 -8.12
CA SER A 222 -16.82 9.33 -8.29
C SER A 222 -16.67 9.90 -9.70
N LEU A 223 -17.15 9.21 -10.74
CA LEU A 223 -17.19 9.75 -12.11
C LEU A 223 -17.96 11.08 -12.18
N ARG A 224 -19.00 11.22 -11.34
CA ARG A 224 -19.83 12.43 -11.27
C ARG A 224 -19.21 13.51 -10.38
N ALA A 225 -18.45 13.11 -9.34
CA ALA A 225 -17.74 14.01 -8.44
C ALA A 225 -16.45 14.58 -9.04
N THR A 226 -15.85 13.88 -10.01
CA THR A 226 -14.64 14.32 -10.72
C THR A 226 -14.91 15.59 -11.53
N ALA A 227 -13.98 16.53 -11.52
CA ALA A 227 -14.05 17.78 -12.28
C ALA A 227 -13.97 17.53 -13.81
N ARG A 228 -14.15 18.57 -14.62
CA ARG A 228 -13.74 18.55 -16.03
C ARG A 228 -12.23 18.47 -16.10
N GLU A 229 -11.69 17.78 -17.11
CA GLU A 229 -10.25 17.48 -17.27
C GLU A 229 -9.66 16.69 -16.08
N GLY A 230 -10.51 16.22 -15.13
CA GLY A 230 -10.06 15.49 -13.92
C GLY A 230 -9.60 14.07 -14.21
N ARG A 231 -8.97 13.47 -13.23
CA ARG A 231 -8.31 12.14 -13.31
C ARG A 231 -8.85 11.25 -12.20
N LEU A 232 -9.46 10.12 -12.54
CA LEU A 232 -9.87 9.11 -11.57
C LEU A 232 -8.88 7.94 -11.64
N ILE A 233 -8.20 7.65 -10.51
CA ILE A 233 -7.21 6.57 -10.46
C ILE A 233 -7.79 5.39 -9.73
N THR A 234 -7.86 4.23 -10.41
CA THR A 234 -8.20 2.96 -9.77
C THR A 234 -6.93 2.30 -9.22
N ILE A 235 -6.95 2.04 -7.90
CA ILE A 235 -5.85 1.41 -7.15
C ILE A 235 -6.18 -0.05 -6.82
N GLY A 236 -7.47 -0.33 -6.66
CA GLY A 236 -7.96 -1.66 -6.28
C GLY A 236 -9.47 -1.71 -6.18
N TYR A 237 -9.98 -2.86 -5.78
CA TYR A 237 -11.42 -3.14 -5.73
C TYR A 237 -11.78 -3.77 -4.37
N ALA A 238 -11.54 -3.03 -3.29
CA ALA A 238 -11.82 -3.51 -1.93
C ALA A 238 -13.30 -3.78 -1.69
N SER A 239 -14.22 -3.22 -2.50
CA SER A 239 -15.65 -3.59 -2.49
C SER A 239 -15.89 -5.04 -2.94
N GLY A 240 -14.95 -5.64 -3.68
CA GLY A 240 -15.12 -6.93 -4.37
C GLY A 240 -15.73 -6.81 -5.77
N THR A 241 -16.11 -5.59 -6.20
CA THR A 241 -16.77 -5.34 -7.49
C THR A 241 -15.91 -4.47 -8.40
N ILE A 242 -15.54 -5.01 -9.56
CA ILE A 242 -14.86 -4.26 -10.62
C ILE A 242 -15.90 -3.38 -11.31
N PRO A 243 -15.70 -2.04 -11.35
CA PRO A 243 -16.67 -1.14 -11.95
C PRO A 243 -16.71 -1.26 -13.49
N GLN A 244 -17.86 -1.00 -14.07
CA GLN A 244 -18.07 -0.94 -15.53
C GLN A 244 -18.53 0.49 -15.90
N PRO A 245 -17.59 1.45 -16.02
CA PRO A 245 -17.95 2.84 -16.27
C PRO A 245 -18.53 3.06 -17.66
N PRO A 246 -19.61 3.85 -17.81
CA PRO A 246 -20.06 4.34 -19.11
C PRO A 246 -19.01 5.31 -19.65
N VAL A 247 -18.31 4.93 -20.71
CA VAL A 247 -17.18 5.71 -21.28
C VAL A 247 -17.55 7.07 -21.82
N ASN A 248 -18.86 7.35 -22.02
CA ASN A 248 -19.33 8.67 -22.40
C ASN A 248 -19.00 9.77 -21.35
N PHE A 249 -18.80 9.41 -20.07
CA PHE A 249 -18.31 10.36 -19.06
C PHE A 249 -16.94 10.93 -19.42
N LEU A 250 -16.05 10.09 -19.98
CA LEU A 250 -14.72 10.54 -20.40
C LEU A 250 -14.84 11.61 -21.49
N LEU A 251 -15.68 11.36 -22.50
CA LEU A 251 -15.91 12.28 -23.59
C LEU A 251 -16.52 13.61 -23.10
N VAL A 252 -17.62 13.55 -22.30
CA VAL A 252 -18.38 14.75 -21.92
C VAL A 252 -17.61 15.64 -20.96
N LYS A 253 -16.78 15.06 -20.11
CA LYS A 253 -15.97 15.79 -19.12
C LYS A 253 -14.51 16.01 -19.54
N ASN A 254 -14.06 15.46 -20.65
CA ASN A 254 -12.62 15.36 -21.03
C ASN A 254 -11.78 14.76 -19.91
N MET A 255 -12.32 13.84 -19.10
CA MET A 255 -11.66 13.25 -17.96
C MET A 255 -10.90 11.97 -18.34
N SER A 256 -9.99 11.56 -17.47
CA SER A 256 -9.22 10.32 -17.64
C SER A 256 -9.53 9.32 -16.53
N ILE A 257 -9.53 8.03 -16.87
CA ILE A 257 -9.44 6.93 -15.89
C ILE A 257 -8.04 6.36 -16.00
N LEU A 258 -7.31 6.35 -14.90
CA LEU A 258 -5.94 5.87 -14.81
C LEU A 258 -5.89 4.60 -13.96
N GLY A 259 -5.11 3.61 -14.39
CA GLY A 259 -4.84 2.40 -13.60
C GLY A 259 -3.44 2.44 -12.99
N LEU A 260 -3.32 1.95 -11.75
CA LEU A 260 -2.03 1.74 -11.13
C LEU A 260 -1.97 0.35 -10.50
N ASN A 261 -0.99 -0.44 -10.91
CA ASN A 261 -0.48 -1.60 -10.20
C ASN A 261 0.98 -1.35 -9.84
N TYR A 262 1.24 -0.93 -8.59
CA TYR A 262 2.61 -0.66 -8.14
C TYR A 262 3.49 -1.93 -8.15
N GLY A 263 2.89 -3.11 -8.04
CA GLY A 263 3.59 -4.39 -8.18
C GLY A 263 4.42 -4.50 -9.46
N THR A 264 4.03 -3.85 -10.55
CA THR A 264 4.83 -3.79 -11.80
C THR A 264 6.20 -3.17 -11.56
N TYR A 265 6.29 -2.13 -10.73
CA TYR A 265 7.53 -1.41 -10.48
C TYR A 265 8.48 -2.13 -9.50
N VAL A 266 8.01 -3.19 -8.85
CA VAL A 266 8.79 -4.05 -7.94
C VAL A 266 8.92 -5.48 -8.47
N GLY A 267 8.70 -5.69 -9.77
CA GLY A 267 8.95 -6.97 -10.45
C GLY A 267 7.84 -8.02 -10.30
N TRP A 268 6.60 -7.59 -10.01
CA TRP A 268 5.49 -8.55 -9.88
C TRP A 268 4.74 -8.82 -11.20
N SER A 269 5.20 -8.24 -12.29
CA SER A 269 4.68 -8.58 -13.62
C SER A 269 5.37 -9.83 -14.18
N PRO A 270 4.68 -10.70 -14.93
CA PRO A 270 5.30 -11.88 -15.53
C PRO A 270 6.48 -11.49 -16.45
N GLY A 271 7.65 -12.11 -16.20
CA GLY A 271 8.85 -11.87 -16.99
C GLY A 271 9.62 -10.58 -16.70
N ASP A 272 9.21 -9.83 -15.67
CA ASP A 272 9.88 -8.62 -15.19
C ASP A 272 10.34 -8.83 -13.74
N ASP A 273 11.56 -8.42 -13.43
CA ASP A 273 12.13 -8.47 -12.07
C ASP A 273 12.18 -7.10 -11.38
N GLY A 274 11.63 -6.06 -12.01
CA GLY A 274 11.60 -4.67 -11.49
C GLY A 274 12.89 -3.88 -11.69
N ARG A 275 13.95 -4.47 -12.26
CA ARG A 275 15.25 -3.79 -12.44
C ARG A 275 15.17 -2.55 -13.33
N ALA A 276 14.20 -2.51 -14.27
CA ALA A 276 13.98 -1.37 -15.13
C ALA A 276 13.55 -0.10 -14.37
N TYR A 277 13.02 -0.25 -13.14
CA TYR A 277 12.45 0.85 -12.36
C TYR A 277 13.25 1.19 -11.09
N VAL A 278 14.49 0.70 -10.97
CA VAL A 278 15.32 0.88 -9.77
C VAL A 278 15.62 2.36 -9.50
N SER A 279 15.90 3.15 -10.53
CA SER A 279 16.18 4.59 -10.39
C SER A 279 14.95 5.36 -9.90
N GLU A 280 13.77 5.09 -10.47
CA GLU A 280 12.51 5.71 -10.11
C GLU A 280 12.10 5.34 -8.68
N ASN A 281 12.23 4.07 -8.32
CA ASN A 281 11.93 3.60 -6.96
C ASN A 281 12.89 4.21 -5.92
N ARG A 282 14.19 4.33 -6.23
CA ARG A 282 15.14 5.00 -5.32
C ARG A 282 14.79 6.46 -5.13
N ALA A 283 14.43 7.18 -6.20
CA ALA A 283 14.01 8.57 -6.11
C ALA A 283 12.73 8.73 -5.29
N LEU A 284 11.73 7.85 -5.50
CA LEU A 284 10.50 7.80 -4.72
C LEU A 284 10.79 7.60 -3.23
N HIS A 285 11.58 6.59 -2.87
CA HIS A 285 11.91 6.31 -1.47
C HIS A 285 12.72 7.44 -0.83
N ALA A 286 13.58 8.12 -1.57
CA ALA A 286 14.30 9.30 -1.09
C ALA A 286 13.35 10.47 -0.79
N ASP A 287 12.35 10.74 -1.66
CA ASP A 287 11.36 11.80 -1.44
C ASP A 287 10.43 11.45 -0.26
N VAL A 288 9.96 10.18 -0.16
CA VAL A 288 9.17 9.69 0.98
C VAL A 288 9.96 9.84 2.29
N ARG A 289 11.24 9.46 2.31
CA ARG A 289 12.12 9.65 3.47
C ARG A 289 12.19 11.12 3.87
N THR A 290 12.44 12.03 2.92
CA THR A 290 12.51 13.48 3.18
C THR A 290 11.20 14.01 3.78
N MET A 291 10.06 13.52 3.30
CA MET A 291 8.75 13.91 3.86
C MET A 291 8.54 13.36 5.28
N ILE A 292 9.01 12.14 5.59
CA ILE A 292 8.99 11.57 6.96
C ILE A 292 9.87 12.41 7.88
N GLU A 293 11.11 12.67 7.51
CA GLU A 293 12.07 13.46 8.29
C GLU A 293 11.58 14.91 8.53
N ALA A 294 10.74 15.42 7.63
CA ALA A 294 10.08 16.73 7.77
C ALA A 294 8.74 16.67 8.56
N ASP A 295 8.40 15.54 9.20
CA ASP A 295 7.14 15.30 9.96
C ASP A 295 5.87 15.51 9.12
N LYS A 296 5.96 15.37 7.78
CA LYS A 296 4.83 15.48 6.86
C LYS A 296 4.10 14.16 6.65
N LEU A 297 4.77 13.02 6.85
CA LEU A 297 4.20 11.68 6.78
C LEU A 297 4.32 11.01 8.15
N LYS A 298 3.22 10.41 8.62
CA LYS A 298 3.08 9.83 9.97
C LYS A 298 2.52 8.41 9.88
N PRO A 299 3.35 7.41 9.53
CA PRO A 299 2.90 6.03 9.36
C PRO A 299 2.18 5.48 10.61
N ILE A 300 0.99 4.88 10.43
CA ILE A 300 0.23 4.22 11.51
C ILE A 300 0.26 2.71 11.30
N ALA A 301 0.77 1.99 12.31
CA ALA A 301 0.81 0.52 12.38
C ALA A 301 0.63 0.01 13.82
N ASP A 302 -0.47 0.44 14.46
CA ASP A 302 -0.73 0.16 15.88
C ASP A 302 -1.41 -1.19 16.12
N ILE A 303 -1.95 -1.82 15.07
CA ILE A 303 -2.65 -3.11 15.13
C ILE A 303 -1.64 -4.20 14.83
N ARG A 304 -1.11 -4.84 15.89
CA ARG A 304 -0.01 -5.82 15.83
C ARG A 304 -0.47 -7.16 16.38
N PHE A 305 -0.04 -8.22 15.75
CA PHE A 305 -0.34 -9.59 16.12
C PHE A 305 0.93 -10.43 16.12
N PRO A 306 1.09 -11.40 17.03
CA PRO A 306 2.16 -12.40 16.90
C PRO A 306 1.91 -13.29 15.67
N LEU A 307 2.96 -13.99 15.22
CA LEU A 307 2.91 -14.86 14.03
C LEU A 307 1.77 -15.89 14.10
N GLU A 308 1.55 -16.45 15.29
CA GLU A 308 0.53 -17.47 15.55
C GLU A 308 -0.90 -16.97 15.34
N GLU A 309 -1.11 -15.66 15.46
CA GLU A 309 -2.42 -15.02 15.30
C GLU A 309 -2.64 -14.45 13.89
N PHE A 310 -1.93 -14.96 12.88
CA PHE A 310 -2.02 -14.48 11.49
C PHE A 310 -3.46 -14.50 10.94
N GLN A 311 -4.29 -15.44 11.38
CA GLN A 311 -5.71 -15.50 10.99
C GLN A 311 -6.49 -14.30 11.55
N ALA A 312 -6.26 -13.93 12.81
CA ALA A 312 -6.86 -12.76 13.45
C ALA A 312 -6.35 -11.46 12.79
N ALA A 313 -5.06 -11.39 12.49
CA ALA A 313 -4.46 -10.27 11.76
C ALA A 313 -5.14 -10.05 10.39
N TYR A 314 -5.35 -11.12 9.62
CA TYR A 314 -6.03 -11.03 8.34
C TYR A 314 -7.52 -10.69 8.50
N ALA A 315 -8.20 -11.24 9.50
CA ALA A 315 -9.60 -10.89 9.82
C ALA A 315 -9.75 -9.40 10.17
N ALA A 316 -8.78 -8.81 10.87
CA ALA A 316 -8.77 -7.38 11.15
C ALA A 316 -8.73 -6.53 9.87
N VAL A 317 -7.94 -6.93 8.86
CA VAL A 317 -7.93 -6.29 7.53
C VAL A 317 -9.28 -6.44 6.82
N GLN A 318 -9.86 -7.66 6.82
CA GLN A 318 -11.14 -7.94 6.17
C GLN A 318 -12.31 -7.17 6.80
N SER A 319 -12.26 -6.91 8.10
CA SER A 319 -13.32 -6.18 8.83
C SER A 319 -13.50 -4.74 8.35
N ARG A 320 -12.50 -4.15 7.68
CA ARG A 320 -12.43 -2.74 7.26
C ARG A 320 -12.57 -1.75 8.42
N GLN A 321 -12.38 -2.22 9.65
CA GLN A 321 -12.42 -1.37 10.86
C GLN A 321 -11.04 -0.85 11.23
N SER A 322 -9.98 -1.50 10.75
CA SER A 322 -8.59 -1.09 10.98
C SER A 322 -8.30 0.32 10.44
N VAL A 323 -7.35 0.95 11.08
CA VAL A 323 -6.74 2.22 10.67
C VAL A 323 -5.26 1.96 10.40
N GLY A 324 -4.73 2.54 9.34
CA GLY A 324 -3.34 2.32 8.96
C GLY A 324 -3.08 0.88 8.52
N LYS A 325 -1.95 0.34 8.94
CA LYS A 325 -1.47 -1.01 8.60
C LYS A 325 -1.70 -1.98 9.75
N VAL A 326 -2.18 -3.18 9.42
CA VAL A 326 -2.15 -4.34 10.32
C VAL A 326 -0.83 -5.07 10.09
N VAL A 327 -0.20 -5.50 11.16
CA VAL A 327 1.16 -6.06 11.14
C VAL A 327 1.21 -7.37 11.91
N ILE A 328 2.00 -8.31 11.40
CA ILE A 328 2.44 -9.51 12.12
C ILE A 328 3.88 -9.29 12.59
N GLU A 329 4.17 -9.64 13.84
CA GLU A 329 5.49 -9.63 14.46
C GLU A 329 5.90 -11.10 14.71
N PRO A 330 6.78 -11.68 13.84
CA PRO A 330 7.16 -13.10 13.89
C PRO A 330 8.04 -13.49 15.07
#